data_5cef40aedc8c2e92267557452ec3d692
#
_entry.id   5cef40aedc8c2e92267557452ec3d692
#
_cell.length_a   1.000
_cell.length_b   1.000
_cell.length_c   1.000
_cell.angle_alpha   90.00
_cell.angle_beta   90.00
_cell.angle_gamma   90.00
#
_symmetry.space_group_name_H-M   'P 1'
#
loop_
_entity.id
_entity.type
_entity.pdbx_description
1 polymer ?
#
loop_
_entity_poly.entity_id
_entity_poly.type
_entity_poly.pdbx_seq_one_letter_code
_entity_poly.pdbx_strand_id
1 'polypeptide(L)'
;YKYQNWISTDIREAGTISFSTSGEGDVLFSTVTGFMLSKYTKSLVDVKSFYTNPLVGSQVLISQCKNTSVFGIFTWNTAVQDGAELNFWDIGLTHVASNGSLESNEDYFISLLQYNVSASGGDKNYTEVFGAPLTTWTVNHNLNKKPAVSCIDTSGNEVYGLVDYINDNKVTITFSAATGGTVTCN
;
A
#
# COMPACT_ATOMS: atom_id res chain seq x y z
N TYR A 1 -3.34 0.77 21.05
CA TYR A 1 -4.77 1.06 21.06
C TYR A 1 -5.49 0.08 21.97
N LYS A 2 -6.53 0.57 22.68
CA LYS A 2 -7.44 -0.29 23.45
C LYS A 2 -8.64 -0.66 22.57
N TYR A 3 -9.07 -1.93 22.55
CA TYR A 3 -10.34 -2.26 21.92
C TYR A 3 -11.49 -1.89 22.86
N GLN A 4 -12.32 -0.96 22.42
CA GLN A 4 -13.50 -0.49 23.14
C GLN A 4 -14.76 -1.14 22.54
N ASN A 5 -15.43 -1.97 23.31
CA ASN A 5 -16.78 -2.43 22.97
C ASN A 5 -17.76 -1.26 23.16
N TRP A 6 -17.80 -0.40 22.12
CA TRP A 6 -18.58 0.83 22.16
C TRP A 6 -20.07 0.55 22.05
N ILE A 7 -20.87 1.28 22.83
CA ILE A 7 -22.33 1.31 22.70
C ILE A 7 -22.79 2.72 22.35
N SER A 8 -23.93 2.86 21.68
CA SER A 8 -24.42 4.13 21.11
C SER A 8 -24.66 5.26 22.13
N THR A 9 -24.73 4.93 23.41
CA THR A 9 -24.82 5.89 24.51
C THR A 9 -23.47 6.33 25.06
N ASP A 10 -22.39 5.68 24.66
CA ASP A 10 -21.03 5.97 25.12
C ASP A 10 -20.33 6.95 24.18
N ILE A 11 -19.28 7.56 24.71
CA ILE A 11 -18.32 8.33 23.91
C ILE A 11 -17.16 7.39 23.52
N ARG A 12 -16.76 7.41 22.25
CA ARG A 12 -15.51 6.76 21.83
C ARG A 12 -14.31 7.48 22.45
N GLU A 13 -13.51 6.74 23.17
CA GLU A 13 -12.33 7.28 23.85
C GLU A 13 -11.15 7.46 22.91
N ALA A 14 -10.31 8.47 23.16
CA ALA A 14 -9.06 8.61 22.45
C ALA A 14 -8.15 7.38 22.69
N GLY A 15 -7.43 6.97 21.64
CA GLY A 15 -6.55 5.81 21.72
C GLY A 15 -7.26 4.45 21.60
N THR A 16 -8.48 4.42 21.05
CA THR A 16 -9.26 3.19 20.92
C THR A 16 -9.42 2.72 19.48
N ILE A 17 -9.68 1.43 19.35
CA ILE A 17 -10.33 0.76 18.22
C ILE A 17 -11.75 0.44 18.65
N SER A 18 -12.74 0.66 17.79
CA SER A 18 -14.13 0.30 18.02
C SER A 18 -14.84 -0.01 16.71
N PHE A 19 -16.06 -0.54 16.75
CA PHE A 19 -16.87 -0.72 15.54
C PHE A 19 -17.90 0.40 15.37
N SER A 20 -18.38 0.59 14.15
CA SER A 20 -19.43 1.57 13.84
C SER A 20 -20.78 1.14 14.43
N THR A 21 -21.02 -0.18 14.52
CA THR A 21 -22.19 -0.78 15.21
C THR A 21 -21.89 -0.93 16.69
N SER A 22 -22.89 -0.69 17.54
CA SER A 22 -22.73 -0.76 18.98
C SER A 22 -22.90 -2.18 19.51
N GLY A 23 -22.16 -2.54 20.58
CA GLY A 23 -22.33 -3.77 21.33
C GLY A 23 -21.78 -5.03 20.66
N GLU A 24 -20.76 -4.90 19.82
CA GLU A 24 -20.17 -6.04 19.09
C GLU A 24 -19.52 -7.11 20.01
N GLY A 25 -19.14 -6.75 21.24
CA GLY A 25 -18.43 -7.66 22.15
C GLY A 25 -17.05 -8.05 21.62
N ASP A 26 -16.65 -9.31 21.83
CA ASP A 26 -15.41 -9.85 21.26
C ASP A 26 -15.66 -10.26 19.81
N VAL A 27 -14.76 -9.84 18.91
CA VAL A 27 -14.92 -10.02 17.46
C VAL A 27 -13.77 -10.83 16.89
N LEU A 28 -14.07 -11.95 16.21
CA LEU A 28 -13.07 -12.75 15.53
C LEU A 28 -12.33 -11.91 14.47
N PHE A 29 -11.01 -11.92 14.47
CA PHE A 29 -10.23 -11.20 13.45
C PHE A 29 -10.60 -11.59 12.02
N SER A 30 -10.96 -12.86 11.78
CA SER A 30 -11.35 -13.36 10.45
C SER A 30 -12.62 -12.72 9.89
N THR A 31 -13.45 -12.11 10.75
CA THR A 31 -14.71 -11.45 10.34
C THR A 31 -14.59 -9.93 10.24
N VAL A 32 -13.44 -9.37 10.64
CA VAL A 32 -13.21 -7.92 10.62
C VAL A 32 -12.98 -7.45 9.18
N THR A 33 -13.83 -6.57 8.69
CA THR A 33 -13.70 -5.89 7.39
C THR A 33 -13.40 -4.41 7.52
N GLY A 34 -13.43 -3.87 8.71
CA GLY A 34 -13.12 -2.49 9.05
C GLY A 34 -13.41 -2.17 10.51
N PHE A 35 -12.95 -1.02 10.95
CA PHE A 35 -13.20 -0.50 12.29
C PHE A 35 -13.02 1.02 12.34
N MET A 36 -13.54 1.62 13.42
CA MET A 36 -13.27 3.01 13.78
C MET A 36 -11.96 3.09 14.57
N LEU A 37 -11.00 3.88 14.10
CA LEU A 37 -9.70 4.08 14.74
C LEU A 37 -9.53 5.52 15.22
N SER A 38 -9.17 5.71 16.48
CA SER A 38 -8.78 7.02 17.00
C SER A 38 -7.52 7.53 16.28
N LYS A 39 -7.47 8.84 15.94
CA LYS A 39 -6.24 9.48 15.46
C LYS A 39 -5.14 9.56 16.52
N TYR A 40 -5.51 9.42 17.80
CA TYR A 40 -4.58 9.41 18.90
C TYR A 40 -4.20 7.99 19.29
N THR A 41 -2.95 7.80 19.69
CA THR A 41 -2.53 6.61 20.44
C THR A 41 -3.10 6.66 21.87
N LYS A 42 -2.94 5.56 22.62
CA LYS A 42 -3.26 5.53 24.06
C LYS A 42 -2.49 6.60 24.87
N SER A 43 -1.32 7.02 24.37
CA SER A 43 -0.51 8.11 24.96
C SER A 43 -0.88 9.50 24.42
N LEU A 44 -2.01 9.65 23.76
CA LEU A 44 -2.54 10.90 23.19
C LEU A 44 -1.63 11.55 22.11
N VAL A 45 -0.79 10.78 21.46
CA VAL A 45 0.00 11.24 20.30
C VAL A 45 -0.84 11.12 19.03
N ASP A 46 -0.96 12.20 18.26
CA ASP A 46 -1.64 12.20 16.95
C ASP A 46 -0.78 11.46 15.91
N VAL A 47 -1.27 10.36 15.40
CA VAL A 47 -0.60 9.50 14.42
C VAL A 47 -1.40 9.33 13.13
N LYS A 48 -2.40 10.19 12.87
CA LYS A 48 -3.27 10.10 11.69
C LYS A 48 -2.49 10.03 10.38
N SER A 49 -1.40 10.79 10.25
CA SER A 49 -0.57 10.80 9.04
C SER A 49 0.08 9.45 8.74
N PHE A 50 0.26 8.59 9.75
CA PHE A 50 0.80 7.25 9.57
C PHE A 50 -0.19 6.33 8.86
N TYR A 51 -1.48 6.35 9.21
CA TYR A 51 -2.46 5.43 8.64
C TYR A 51 -3.28 6.01 7.47
N THR A 52 -3.29 7.33 7.25
CA THR A 52 -4.08 7.93 6.17
C THR A 52 -3.43 7.82 4.80
N ASN A 53 -2.10 7.79 4.71
CA ASN A 53 -1.35 7.71 3.46
C ASN A 53 -0.44 6.48 3.39
N PRO A 54 0.55 6.31 4.29
CA PRO A 54 1.51 5.23 4.15
C PRO A 54 0.91 3.83 4.24
N LEU A 55 -0.15 3.64 5.03
CA LEU A 55 -0.73 2.31 5.24
C LEU A 55 -1.65 1.85 4.11
N VAL A 56 -2.28 2.77 3.36
CA VAL A 56 -3.23 2.38 2.30
C VAL A 56 -2.55 1.47 1.27
N GLY A 57 -3.13 0.29 1.04
CA GLY A 57 -2.60 -0.77 0.18
C GLY A 57 -1.50 -1.63 0.83
N SER A 58 -1.07 -1.31 2.05
CA SER A 58 -0.04 -2.04 2.79
C SER A 58 -0.64 -3.16 3.66
N GLN A 59 0.19 -4.14 4.03
CA GLN A 59 -0.22 -5.14 5.02
C GLN A 59 0.18 -4.69 6.43
N VAL A 60 -0.74 -4.86 7.35
CA VAL A 60 -0.58 -4.52 8.77
C VAL A 60 -0.83 -5.74 9.65
N LEU A 61 -0.12 -5.77 10.77
CA LEU A 61 -0.35 -6.67 11.88
C LEU A 61 -1.07 -5.91 12.99
N ILE A 62 -2.20 -6.43 13.44
CA ILE A 62 -2.89 -6.02 14.67
C ILE A 62 -2.72 -7.15 15.67
N SER A 63 -2.02 -6.91 16.77
CA SER A 63 -1.70 -7.96 17.75
C SER A 63 -1.97 -7.48 19.17
N GLN A 64 -2.47 -8.39 19.99
CA GLN A 64 -2.72 -8.13 21.41
C GLN A 64 -1.38 -7.88 22.14
N CYS A 65 -1.31 -6.83 22.95
CA CYS A 65 -0.07 -6.43 23.60
C CYS A 65 0.44 -7.46 24.61
N LYS A 66 -0.45 -8.13 25.33
CA LYS A 66 -0.09 -9.11 26.35
C LYS A 66 0.07 -10.54 25.82
N ASN A 67 -0.52 -10.84 24.65
CA ASN A 67 -0.46 -12.16 24.03
C ASN A 67 -0.32 -12.05 22.52
N THR A 68 0.91 -12.09 22.02
CA THR A 68 1.21 -11.92 20.59
C THR A 68 0.73 -13.08 19.72
N SER A 69 0.28 -14.20 20.31
CA SER A 69 -0.40 -15.27 19.57
C SER A 69 -1.80 -14.89 19.13
N VAL A 70 -2.39 -13.85 19.73
CA VAL A 70 -3.70 -13.29 19.37
C VAL A 70 -3.45 -12.13 18.40
N PHE A 71 -3.71 -12.36 17.12
CA PHE A 71 -3.40 -11.39 16.07
C PHE A 71 -4.30 -11.51 14.83
N GLY A 72 -4.35 -10.41 14.06
CA GLY A 72 -4.88 -10.37 12.71
C GLY A 72 -3.92 -9.67 11.75
N ILE A 73 -3.75 -10.21 10.56
CA ILE A 73 -3.04 -9.61 9.44
C ILE A 73 -4.07 -9.17 8.42
N PHE A 74 -3.96 -7.92 7.99
CA PHE A 74 -4.92 -7.30 7.07
C PHE A 74 -4.21 -6.51 6.00
N THR A 75 -4.84 -6.41 4.82
CA THR A 75 -4.54 -5.33 3.88
C THR A 75 -5.35 -4.11 4.28
N TRP A 76 -4.69 -2.96 4.43
CA TRP A 76 -5.29 -1.67 4.78
C TRP A 76 -5.80 -0.99 3.52
N ASN A 77 -7.11 -1.00 3.28
CA ASN A 77 -7.69 -0.56 2.02
C ASN A 77 -7.97 0.94 1.98
N THR A 78 -8.57 1.45 3.04
CA THR A 78 -9.01 2.86 3.11
C THR A 78 -8.82 3.42 4.51
N ALA A 79 -8.74 4.76 4.60
CA ALA A 79 -8.81 5.50 5.84
C ALA A 79 -9.57 6.80 5.56
N VAL A 80 -10.80 6.90 6.01
CA VAL A 80 -11.69 8.05 5.80
C VAL A 80 -12.06 8.67 7.14
N GLN A 81 -11.89 9.98 7.29
CA GLN A 81 -12.27 10.66 8.53
C GLN A 81 -13.78 10.57 8.74
N ASP A 82 -14.21 10.20 9.93
CA ASP A 82 -15.63 10.20 10.28
C ASP A 82 -16.21 11.63 10.31
N GLY A 83 -17.42 11.79 9.74
CA GLY A 83 -18.04 13.10 9.61
C GLY A 83 -18.61 13.68 10.91
N ALA A 84 -18.92 12.84 11.88
CA ALA A 84 -19.49 13.23 13.18
C ALA A 84 -18.41 13.26 14.27
N GLU A 85 -17.50 12.30 14.26
CA GLU A 85 -16.44 12.13 15.26
C GLU A 85 -15.06 12.43 14.64
N LEU A 86 -14.72 13.71 14.46
CA LEU A 86 -13.51 14.20 13.74
C LEU A 86 -12.16 13.68 14.28
N ASN A 87 -12.15 13.02 15.42
CA ASN A 87 -10.96 12.38 16.00
C ASN A 87 -10.87 10.89 15.62
N PHE A 88 -11.83 10.38 14.84
CA PHE A 88 -11.91 8.99 14.42
C PHE A 88 -11.90 8.85 12.89
N TRP A 89 -11.47 7.68 12.46
CA TRP A 89 -11.32 7.33 11.05
C TRP A 89 -11.92 5.96 10.79
N ASP A 90 -12.76 5.88 9.79
CA ASP A 90 -13.25 4.63 9.23
C ASP A 90 -12.12 3.96 8.44
N ILE A 91 -11.71 2.80 8.91
CA ILE A 91 -10.64 2.01 8.29
C ILE A 91 -11.26 0.80 7.62
N GLY A 92 -11.08 0.71 6.32
CA GLY A 92 -11.48 -0.47 5.54
C GLY A 92 -10.35 -1.48 5.46
N LEU A 93 -10.64 -2.75 5.69
CA LEU A 93 -9.68 -3.84 5.80
C LEU A 93 -10.08 -5.04 4.95
N THR A 94 -9.07 -5.77 4.43
CA THR A 94 -9.25 -7.13 3.91
C THR A 94 -8.43 -8.08 4.75
N HIS A 95 -9.08 -9.09 5.32
CA HIS A 95 -8.44 -10.13 6.12
C HIS A 95 -7.47 -10.97 5.27
N VAL A 96 -6.29 -11.26 5.81
CA VAL A 96 -5.27 -12.11 5.19
C VAL A 96 -5.06 -13.38 6.00
N ALA A 97 -4.77 -13.23 7.29
CA ALA A 97 -4.56 -14.35 8.22
C ALA A 97 -4.83 -13.89 9.66
N SER A 98 -5.19 -14.79 10.56
CA SER A 98 -5.39 -14.44 11.96
C SER A 98 -5.38 -15.63 12.89
N ASN A 99 -5.22 -15.35 14.19
CA ASN A 99 -5.48 -16.26 15.28
C ASN A 99 -6.15 -15.49 16.43
N GLY A 100 -7.32 -15.96 16.88
CA GLY A 100 -8.08 -15.35 17.97
C GLY A 100 -9.00 -14.19 17.55
N SER A 101 -9.28 -13.31 18.49
CA SER A 101 -10.27 -12.23 18.38
C SER A 101 -9.76 -10.91 18.97
N LEU A 102 -10.42 -9.82 18.57
CA LEU A 102 -10.39 -8.57 19.31
C LEU A 102 -11.23 -8.78 20.58
N GLU A 103 -10.60 -8.75 21.74
CA GLU A 103 -11.24 -8.93 23.04
C GLU A 103 -11.46 -7.58 23.71
N SER A 104 -12.68 -7.39 24.23
CA SER A 104 -13.09 -6.14 24.89
C SER A 104 -12.13 -5.73 26.00
N ASN A 105 -11.77 -4.45 26.01
CA ASN A 105 -10.86 -3.82 26.96
C ASN A 105 -9.38 -4.25 26.90
N GLU A 106 -9.01 -5.10 25.96
CA GLU A 106 -7.60 -5.44 25.73
C GLU A 106 -6.87 -4.38 24.88
N ASP A 107 -5.57 -4.34 25.07
CA ASP A 107 -4.68 -3.43 24.34
C ASP A 107 -4.07 -4.12 23.12
N TYR A 108 -4.04 -3.39 22.00
CA TYR A 108 -3.49 -3.83 20.71
C TYR A 108 -2.50 -2.84 20.16
N PHE A 109 -1.48 -3.33 19.47
CA PHE A 109 -0.63 -2.52 18.61
C PHE A 109 -0.93 -2.81 17.14
N ILE A 110 -0.73 -1.78 16.31
CA ILE A 110 -0.84 -1.86 14.85
C ILE A 110 0.55 -1.63 14.30
N SER A 111 1.08 -2.59 13.57
CA SER A 111 2.41 -2.56 12.98
C SER A 111 2.35 -2.76 11.47
N LEU A 112 3.17 -2.03 10.74
CA LEU A 112 3.37 -2.27 9.32
C LEU A 112 4.15 -3.58 9.13
N LEU A 113 3.59 -4.52 8.36
CA LEU A 113 4.27 -5.76 7.94
C LEU A 113 4.91 -5.61 6.57
N GLN A 114 4.14 -5.16 5.61
CA GLN A 114 4.60 -4.98 4.24
C GLN A 114 4.11 -3.64 3.71
N TYR A 115 5.05 -2.77 3.39
CA TYR A 115 4.74 -1.49 2.77
C TYR A 115 4.36 -1.69 1.30
N ASN A 116 3.27 -1.07 0.86
CA ASN A 116 2.88 -1.06 -0.54
C ASN A 116 3.73 -0.05 -1.32
N VAL A 117 4.82 -0.52 -1.90
CA VAL A 117 5.70 0.29 -2.76
C VAL A 117 5.02 0.78 -4.04
N SER A 118 3.90 0.17 -4.43
CA SER A 118 3.14 0.60 -5.63
C SER A 118 2.45 1.95 -5.46
N ALA A 119 2.20 2.40 -4.23
CA ALA A 119 1.56 3.68 -3.94
C ALA A 119 2.53 4.87 -3.86
N SER A 120 3.83 4.63 -3.76
CA SER A 120 4.84 5.68 -3.56
C SER A 120 6.17 5.32 -4.22
N GLY A 121 6.26 5.52 -5.54
CA GLY A 121 7.55 5.75 -6.22
C GLY A 121 8.68 4.76 -5.96
N GLY A 122 8.41 3.46 -5.82
CA GLY A 122 9.43 2.43 -6.00
C GLY A 122 10.04 2.59 -7.39
N ASP A 123 11.33 2.31 -7.53
CA ASP A 123 12.03 2.41 -8.82
C ASP A 123 11.31 1.54 -9.85
N LYS A 124 10.53 2.22 -10.71
CA LYS A 124 9.69 1.55 -11.70
C LYS A 124 10.56 1.22 -12.89
N ASN A 125 10.59 -0.04 -13.25
CA ASN A 125 11.28 -0.56 -14.43
C ASN A 125 10.25 -0.94 -15.51
N TYR A 126 10.65 -0.80 -16.75
CA TYR A 126 9.87 -1.27 -17.90
C TYR A 126 10.81 -1.97 -18.88
N THR A 127 10.39 -3.11 -19.40
CA THR A 127 11.14 -3.87 -20.40
C THR A 127 10.22 -4.23 -21.57
N GLU A 128 10.71 -4.03 -22.80
CA GLU A 128 9.98 -4.37 -24.01
C GLU A 128 10.90 -5.09 -24.99
N VAL A 129 10.35 -6.08 -25.72
CA VAL A 129 11.08 -6.90 -26.70
C VAL A 129 10.63 -6.55 -28.11
N PHE A 130 11.60 -6.20 -28.95
CA PHE A 130 11.44 -5.97 -30.39
C PHE A 130 11.98 -7.17 -31.16
N GLY A 131 11.12 -8.17 -31.42
CA GLY A 131 11.52 -9.40 -32.11
C GLY A 131 11.82 -9.21 -33.60
N ALA A 132 11.22 -8.23 -34.25
CA ALA A 132 11.53 -7.85 -35.62
C ALA A 132 12.53 -6.68 -35.64
N PRO A 133 13.58 -6.72 -36.51
CA PRO A 133 14.52 -5.61 -36.65
C PRO A 133 13.83 -4.34 -37.16
N LEU A 134 13.97 -3.25 -36.41
CA LEU A 134 13.46 -1.91 -36.73
C LEU A 134 14.58 -0.87 -36.59
N THR A 135 14.54 0.17 -37.40
CA THR A 135 15.48 1.31 -37.27
C THR A 135 15.07 2.24 -36.13
N THR A 136 13.80 2.21 -35.71
CA THR A 136 13.31 3.02 -34.60
C THR A 136 12.40 2.17 -33.72
N TRP A 137 12.72 2.12 -32.42
CA TRP A 137 11.85 1.56 -31.40
C TRP A 137 11.05 2.67 -30.74
N THR A 138 9.73 2.47 -30.63
CA THR A 138 8.85 3.36 -29.89
C THR A 138 8.39 2.66 -28.62
N VAL A 139 8.80 3.17 -27.47
CA VAL A 139 8.59 2.55 -26.16
C VAL A 139 7.64 3.40 -25.34
N ASN A 140 6.48 2.84 -24.97
CA ASN A 140 5.52 3.47 -24.08
C ASN A 140 5.70 2.87 -22.67
N HIS A 141 6.65 3.37 -21.90
CA HIS A 141 7.04 2.81 -20.62
C HIS A 141 6.12 3.19 -19.44
N ASN A 142 5.37 4.28 -19.53
CA ASN A 142 4.41 4.75 -18.50
C ASN A 142 5.00 4.90 -17.09
N LEU A 143 6.28 5.30 -16.98
CA LEU A 143 6.99 5.41 -15.71
C LEU A 143 6.77 6.75 -14.99
N ASN A 144 6.16 7.75 -15.69
CA ASN A 144 6.03 9.13 -15.23
C ASN A 144 7.36 9.78 -14.83
N LYS A 145 8.43 9.43 -15.55
CA LYS A 145 9.79 9.97 -15.41
C LYS A 145 10.54 9.81 -16.72
N LYS A 146 11.67 10.52 -16.90
CA LYS A 146 12.64 10.25 -17.96
C LYS A 146 13.59 9.14 -17.47
N PRO A 147 13.44 7.88 -17.92
CA PRO A 147 14.23 6.76 -17.42
C PRO A 147 15.63 6.73 -18.02
N ALA A 148 16.57 6.06 -17.36
CA ALA A 148 17.76 5.56 -18.03
C ALA A 148 17.34 4.44 -19.00
N VAL A 149 17.88 4.46 -20.23
CA VAL A 149 17.53 3.50 -21.28
C VAL A 149 18.76 2.68 -21.62
N SER A 150 18.63 1.35 -21.57
CA SER A 150 19.63 0.40 -22.08
C SER A 150 19.00 -0.54 -23.11
N CYS A 151 19.76 -0.87 -24.16
CA CYS A 151 19.31 -1.73 -25.24
C CYS A 151 20.29 -2.88 -25.44
N ILE A 152 19.77 -4.11 -25.64
CA ILE A 152 20.55 -5.27 -26.03
C ILE A 152 19.98 -5.86 -27.32
N ASP A 153 20.84 -6.34 -28.22
CA ASP A 153 20.41 -7.03 -29.44
C ASP A 153 19.92 -8.47 -29.16
N THR A 154 19.47 -9.15 -30.19
CA THR A 154 19.00 -10.56 -30.11
C THR A 154 20.13 -11.55 -29.77
N SER A 155 21.40 -11.12 -29.86
CA SER A 155 22.59 -11.92 -29.51
C SER A 155 23.06 -11.66 -28.08
N GLY A 156 22.39 -10.72 -27.35
CA GLY A 156 22.73 -10.33 -25.99
C GLY A 156 23.81 -9.25 -25.88
N ASN A 157 24.22 -8.62 -26.98
CA ASN A 157 25.18 -7.53 -26.95
C ASN A 157 24.50 -6.19 -26.71
N GLU A 158 25.13 -5.30 -25.94
CA GLU A 158 24.66 -3.93 -25.76
C GLU A 158 24.76 -3.16 -27.08
N VAL A 159 23.68 -2.47 -27.43
CA VAL A 159 23.58 -1.64 -28.64
C VAL A 159 23.15 -0.22 -28.29
N TYR A 160 23.67 0.75 -29.03
CA TYR A 160 23.44 2.16 -28.77
C TYR A 160 22.62 2.79 -29.89
N GLY A 161 21.56 3.52 -29.52
CA GLY A 161 20.75 4.33 -30.40
C GLY A 161 20.63 5.76 -29.87
N LEU A 162 20.19 6.67 -30.73
CA LEU A 162 19.79 8.01 -30.29
C LEU A 162 18.47 7.91 -29.51
N VAL A 163 18.48 8.29 -28.24
CA VAL A 163 17.31 8.29 -27.38
C VAL A 163 16.67 9.67 -27.38
N ASP A 164 15.39 9.73 -27.78
CA ASP A 164 14.55 10.93 -27.73
C ASP A 164 13.42 10.74 -26.73
N TYR A 165 13.33 11.59 -25.68
CA TYR A 165 12.26 11.60 -24.68
C TYR A 165 11.09 12.42 -25.18
N ILE A 166 10.06 11.75 -25.71
CA ILE A 166 8.84 12.40 -26.23
C ILE A 166 8.07 13.04 -25.08
N ASN A 167 7.96 12.32 -23.95
CA ASN A 167 7.40 12.81 -22.69
C ASN A 167 7.83 11.88 -21.53
N ASP A 168 7.29 12.08 -20.32
CA ASP A 168 7.64 11.28 -19.13
C ASP A 168 7.13 9.83 -19.17
N ASN A 169 6.42 9.42 -20.24
CA ASN A 169 5.86 8.09 -20.42
C ASN A 169 6.26 7.41 -21.72
N LYS A 170 6.99 8.10 -22.59
CA LYS A 170 7.31 7.61 -23.92
C LYS A 170 8.69 8.08 -24.39
N VAL A 171 9.48 7.14 -24.89
CA VAL A 171 10.75 7.40 -25.58
C VAL A 171 10.77 6.77 -26.96
N THR A 172 11.60 7.31 -27.85
CA THR A 172 11.98 6.65 -29.09
C THR A 172 13.48 6.43 -29.11
N ILE A 173 13.93 5.30 -29.67
CA ILE A 173 15.34 4.96 -29.83
C ILE A 173 15.59 4.72 -31.32
N THR A 174 16.47 5.53 -31.93
CA THR A 174 16.80 5.42 -33.37
C THR A 174 18.17 4.82 -33.52
N PHE A 175 18.27 3.71 -34.23
CA PHE A 175 19.52 3.02 -34.56
C PHE A 175 20.00 3.37 -35.97
N SER A 176 21.30 3.24 -36.22
CA SER A 176 21.90 3.42 -37.54
C SER A 176 21.53 2.31 -38.54
N ALA A 177 21.15 1.15 -38.06
CA ALA A 177 20.65 0.00 -38.85
C ALA A 177 19.48 -0.65 -38.15
N ALA A 178 18.64 -1.39 -38.89
CA ALA A 178 17.50 -2.11 -38.29
C ALA A 178 18.02 -3.13 -37.26
N THR A 179 17.57 -3.00 -36.03
CA THR A 179 17.99 -3.78 -34.85
C THR A 179 16.77 -4.42 -34.19
N GLY A 180 16.87 -5.69 -33.87
CA GLY A 180 15.95 -6.42 -33.00
C GLY A 180 16.60 -6.64 -31.65
N GLY A 181 15.80 -6.75 -30.57
CA GLY A 181 16.37 -6.94 -29.23
C GLY A 181 15.44 -6.54 -28.12
N THR A 182 15.99 -6.11 -26.98
CA THR A 182 15.26 -5.74 -25.78
C THR A 182 15.70 -4.37 -25.28
N VAL A 183 14.74 -3.54 -24.92
CA VAL A 183 14.99 -2.28 -24.23
C VAL A 183 14.57 -2.39 -22.76
N THR A 184 15.36 -1.84 -21.86
CA THR A 184 15.05 -1.67 -20.44
C THR A 184 15.11 -0.19 -20.08
N CYS A 185 14.06 0.29 -19.43
CA CYS A 185 13.89 1.65 -18.92
C CYS A 185 13.81 1.61 -17.38
N ASN A 186 14.74 2.32 -16.68
CA ASN A 186 14.87 2.32 -15.22
C ASN A 186 14.63 3.70 -14.60
#